data_5e4a2103d1494fdc9f3a363063a2e26c
#
_entry.id   5e4a2103d1494fdc9f3a363063a2e26c
#
_cell.length_a   1.000
_cell.length_b   1.000
_cell.length_c   1.000
_cell.angle_alpha   90.00
_cell.angle_beta   90.00
_cell.angle_gamma   90.00
#
_symmetry.space_group_name_H-M   'P 1'
#
loop_
_entity.id
_entity.type
_entity.pdbx_description
1 polymer ?
#
loop_
_entity_poly.entity_id
_entity_poly.type
_entity_poly.pdbx_seq_one_letter_code
_entity_poly.pdbx_strand_id
1 'polypeptide(L)'
;MKRIYLSLLLCLAYLLASAQEPLNGDSLASDFRYLVKELAATHPDPYSGFGGKVFFYEQAFHLENELRRTPGTKQTFFDKVSIFLSNLQDGHTYLLPP
;
A
#
# COMPACT_ATOMS: atom_id res chain seq x y z
N MET A 1 -25.28 33.47 -4.26
CA MET A 1 -25.24 32.27 -5.10
C MET A 1 -23.87 32.01 -5.71
N LYS A 2 -23.20 33.03 -6.24
CA LYS A 2 -21.86 32.86 -6.84
C LYS A 2 -20.82 32.29 -5.87
N ARG A 3 -20.91 32.65 -4.58
CA ARG A 3 -19.97 32.16 -3.56
C ARG A 3 -20.09 30.67 -3.30
N ILE A 4 -21.28 30.09 -3.40
CA ILE A 4 -21.52 28.67 -3.20
C ILE A 4 -20.88 27.87 -4.31
N TYR A 5 -21.03 28.31 -5.57
CA TYR A 5 -20.42 27.60 -6.69
C TYR A 5 -18.90 27.65 -6.68
N LEU A 6 -18.33 28.80 -6.29
CA LEU A 6 -16.88 28.92 -6.17
C LEU A 6 -16.32 28.00 -5.11
N SER A 7 -17.00 27.90 -3.94
CA SER A 7 -16.58 27.01 -2.86
C SER A 7 -16.62 25.55 -3.27
N LEU A 8 -17.69 25.11 -3.96
CA LEU A 8 -17.80 23.75 -4.49
C LEU A 8 -16.72 23.44 -5.50
N LEU A 9 -16.41 24.38 -6.39
CA LEU A 9 -15.37 24.21 -7.39
C LEU A 9 -14.00 24.05 -6.74
N LEU A 10 -13.69 24.85 -5.73
CA LEU A 10 -12.44 24.76 -4.97
C LEU A 10 -12.32 23.43 -4.23
N CYS A 11 -13.39 22.93 -3.62
CA CYS A 11 -13.40 21.63 -2.94
C CYS A 11 -13.15 20.49 -3.93
N LEU A 12 -13.78 20.54 -5.08
CA LEU A 12 -13.60 19.54 -6.12
C LEU A 12 -12.16 19.55 -6.65
N ALA A 13 -11.60 20.73 -6.90
CA ALA A 13 -10.21 20.86 -7.34
C ALA A 13 -9.23 20.32 -6.29
N TYR A 14 -9.49 20.59 -5.00
CA TYR A 14 -8.68 20.08 -3.91
C TYR A 14 -8.71 18.55 -3.85
N LEU A 15 -9.88 17.92 -3.99
CA LEU A 15 -10.01 16.47 -3.98
C LEU A 15 -9.28 15.83 -5.16
N LEU A 16 -9.36 16.43 -6.35
CA LEU A 16 -8.65 15.94 -7.53
C LEU A 16 -7.14 16.06 -7.35
N ALA A 17 -6.66 17.20 -6.82
CA ALA A 17 -5.24 17.39 -6.53
C ALA A 17 -4.73 16.39 -5.51
N SER A 18 -5.48 16.14 -4.42
CA SER A 18 -5.12 15.15 -3.40
C SER A 18 -5.02 13.75 -3.97
N ALA A 19 -5.90 13.36 -4.91
CA ALA A 19 -5.89 12.05 -5.55
C ALA A 19 -4.66 11.85 -6.44
N GLN A 20 -4.07 12.94 -6.96
CA GLN A 20 -2.93 12.92 -7.86
C GLN A 20 -1.59 13.10 -7.14
N GLU A 21 -1.61 13.63 -5.91
CA GLU A 21 -0.38 13.86 -5.15
C GLU A 21 0.25 12.54 -4.71
N PRO A 22 1.59 12.46 -4.69
CA PRO A 22 2.28 11.31 -4.10
C PRO A 22 1.92 11.16 -2.64
N LEU A 23 1.81 9.93 -2.19
CA LEU A 23 1.51 9.61 -0.80
C LEU A 23 2.76 9.80 0.07
N ASN A 24 2.55 9.94 1.38
CA ASN A 24 3.64 10.06 2.33
C ASN A 24 4.37 8.72 2.48
N GLY A 25 5.67 8.70 2.20
CA GLY A 25 6.46 7.47 2.23
C GLY A 25 6.52 6.81 3.60
N ASP A 26 6.65 7.60 4.66
CA ASP A 26 6.69 7.06 6.02
C ASP A 26 5.35 6.42 6.41
N SER A 27 4.25 7.02 6.02
CA SER A 27 2.92 6.45 6.26
C SER A 27 2.73 5.14 5.50
N LEU A 28 3.14 5.09 4.24
CA LEU A 28 3.03 3.87 3.43
C LEU A 28 3.90 2.75 4.00
N ALA A 29 5.12 3.06 4.40
CA ALA A 29 6.03 2.10 5.02
C ALA A 29 5.45 1.55 6.33
N SER A 30 4.86 2.43 7.14
CA SER A 30 4.22 2.05 8.39
C SER A 30 3.00 1.15 8.17
N ASP A 31 2.16 1.51 7.20
CA ASP A 31 0.98 0.72 6.85
C ASP A 31 1.38 -0.67 6.33
N PHE A 32 2.41 -0.72 5.50
CA PHE A 32 2.92 -1.99 4.99
C PHE A 32 3.53 -2.85 6.10
N ARG A 33 4.27 -2.24 7.02
CA ARG A 33 4.82 -2.95 8.18
C ARG A 33 3.71 -3.56 9.03
N TYR A 34 2.62 -2.83 9.23
CA TYR A 34 1.45 -3.34 9.94
C TYR A 34 0.86 -4.55 9.22
N LEU A 35 0.72 -4.47 7.90
CA LEU A 35 0.23 -5.59 7.10
C LEU A 35 1.11 -6.83 7.26
N VAL A 36 2.43 -6.67 7.20
CA VAL A 36 3.38 -7.77 7.37
C VAL A 36 3.22 -8.41 8.75
N LYS A 37 3.09 -7.59 9.79
CA LYS A 37 2.89 -8.06 11.15
C LYS A 37 1.60 -8.87 11.28
N GLU A 38 0.51 -8.38 10.68
CA GLU A 38 -0.78 -9.09 10.72
C GLU A 38 -0.71 -10.40 9.94
N LEU A 39 -0.05 -10.43 8.78
CA LEU A 39 0.15 -11.66 8.02
C LEU A 39 0.92 -12.70 8.84
N ALA A 40 2.01 -12.30 9.48
CA ALA A 40 2.82 -13.20 10.29
C ALA A 40 2.06 -13.75 11.49
N ALA A 41 1.11 -12.96 12.03
CA ALA A 41 0.33 -13.36 13.21
C ALA A 41 -0.89 -14.21 12.86
N THR A 42 -1.49 -14.03 11.68
CA THR A 42 -2.81 -14.61 11.36
C THR A 42 -2.81 -15.61 10.21
N HIS A 43 -1.88 -15.48 9.26
CA HIS A 43 -1.84 -16.40 8.11
C HIS A 43 -1.26 -17.75 8.55
N PRO A 44 -1.87 -18.88 8.16
CA PRO A 44 -1.38 -20.21 8.55
C PRO A 44 0.05 -20.50 8.10
N ASP A 45 0.45 -20.01 6.91
CA ASP A 45 1.79 -20.22 6.38
C ASP A 45 2.19 -19.01 5.54
N PRO A 46 2.66 -17.92 6.17
CA PRO A 46 3.04 -16.72 5.43
C PRO A 46 4.42 -16.83 4.76
N TYR A 47 5.19 -17.85 5.04
CA TYR A 47 6.61 -17.90 4.69
C TYR A 47 6.94 -18.77 3.49
N SER A 48 6.25 -19.88 3.29
CA SER A 48 6.70 -20.89 2.32
C SER A 48 6.67 -20.40 0.88
N GLY A 49 5.70 -19.55 0.52
CA GLY A 49 5.63 -18.97 -0.82
C GLY A 49 6.79 -18.03 -1.15
N PHE A 50 7.46 -17.50 -0.13
CA PHE A 50 8.65 -16.65 -0.28
C PHE A 50 9.96 -17.45 -0.26
N GLY A 51 9.89 -18.73 0.03
CA GLY A 51 11.08 -19.56 0.17
C GLY A 51 11.55 -19.71 1.61
N GLY A 52 10.75 -19.25 2.59
CA GLY A 52 11.04 -19.35 4.01
C GLY A 52 10.96 -18.04 4.75
N LYS A 53 11.05 -18.11 6.07
CA LYS A 53 10.87 -16.95 6.95
C LYS A 53 11.88 -15.84 6.70
N VAL A 54 13.15 -16.19 6.47
CA VAL A 54 14.19 -15.18 6.22
C VAL A 54 13.89 -14.40 4.94
N PHE A 55 13.54 -15.11 3.88
CA PHE A 55 13.22 -14.46 2.60
C PHE A 55 11.96 -13.62 2.67
N PHE A 56 10.96 -14.07 3.44
CA PHE A 56 9.75 -13.29 3.67
C PHE A 56 10.08 -11.92 4.28
N TYR A 57 10.83 -11.90 5.38
CA TYR A 57 11.17 -10.64 6.04
C TYR A 57 12.15 -9.79 5.24
N GLU A 58 13.05 -10.42 4.49
CA GLU A 58 13.97 -9.71 3.61
C GLU A 58 13.21 -8.97 2.51
N GLN A 59 12.27 -9.63 1.84
CA GLN A 59 11.45 -8.99 0.81
C GLN A 59 10.53 -7.92 1.40
N ALA A 60 9.97 -8.18 2.58
CA ALA A 60 9.15 -7.18 3.28
C ALA A 60 9.97 -5.94 3.62
N PHE A 61 11.18 -6.10 4.10
CA PHE A 61 12.08 -4.99 4.43
C PHE A 61 12.42 -4.17 3.18
N HIS A 62 12.74 -4.83 2.08
CA HIS A 62 13.04 -4.14 0.82
C HIS A 62 11.85 -3.34 0.31
N LEU A 63 10.67 -3.90 0.33
CA LEU A 63 9.47 -3.19 -0.12
C LEU A 63 9.13 -2.02 0.82
N GLU A 64 9.26 -2.22 2.13
CA GLU A 64 9.06 -1.14 3.10
C GLU A 64 9.96 0.05 2.79
N ASN A 65 11.25 -0.19 2.54
CA ASN A 65 12.21 0.86 2.21
C ASN A 65 11.91 1.51 0.86
N GLU A 66 11.49 0.73 -0.12
CA GLU A 66 11.10 1.26 -1.42
C GLU A 66 9.90 2.20 -1.29
N LEU A 67 8.88 1.82 -0.53
CA LEU A 67 7.70 2.65 -0.29
C LEU A 67 8.08 3.95 0.42
N ARG A 68 9.03 3.90 1.34
CA ARG A 68 9.49 5.09 2.04
C ARG A 68 10.20 6.06 1.13
N ARG A 69 11.08 5.57 0.25
CA ARG A 69 11.92 6.40 -0.63
C ARG A 69 11.16 6.90 -1.85
N THR A 70 10.30 6.06 -2.43
CA THR A 70 9.57 6.37 -3.66
C THR A 70 8.09 6.03 -3.48
N PRO A 71 7.34 6.83 -2.70
CA PRO A 71 5.97 6.49 -2.33
C PRO A 71 5.02 6.39 -3.51
N GLY A 72 5.12 7.26 -4.51
CA GLY A 72 4.25 7.20 -5.67
C GLY A 72 2.79 7.52 -5.36
N THR A 73 1.89 6.86 -6.07
CA THR A 73 0.44 7.06 -5.96
C THR A 73 -0.22 5.87 -5.27
N LYS A 74 -1.54 5.98 -5.03
CA LYS A 74 -2.32 4.85 -4.50
C LYS A 74 -2.24 3.63 -5.43
N GLN A 75 -2.23 3.87 -6.74
CA GLN A 75 -2.15 2.77 -7.71
C GLN A 75 -0.81 2.05 -7.63
N THR A 76 0.31 2.79 -7.54
CA THR A 76 1.63 2.16 -7.43
C THR A 76 1.79 1.42 -6.11
N PHE A 77 1.25 1.94 -5.01
CA PHE A 77 1.21 1.25 -3.74
C PHE A 77 0.44 -0.08 -3.85
N PHE A 78 -0.77 -0.02 -4.43
CA PHE A 78 -1.58 -1.21 -4.66
C PHE A 78 -0.82 -2.25 -5.48
N ASP A 79 -0.17 -1.83 -6.57
CA ASP A 79 0.54 -2.75 -7.45
C ASP A 79 1.69 -3.44 -6.74
N LYS A 80 2.51 -2.68 -6.01
CA LYS A 80 3.68 -3.21 -5.30
C LYS A 80 3.28 -4.18 -4.18
N VAL A 81 2.29 -3.82 -3.39
CA VAL A 81 1.82 -4.66 -2.30
C VAL A 81 1.12 -5.92 -2.85
N SER A 82 0.37 -5.79 -3.94
CA SER A 82 -0.28 -6.94 -4.59
C SER A 82 0.74 -7.96 -5.08
N ILE A 83 1.85 -7.50 -5.67
CA ILE A 83 2.94 -8.37 -6.09
C ILE A 83 3.53 -9.11 -4.89
N PHE A 84 3.77 -8.40 -3.79
CA PHE A 84 4.25 -9.02 -2.55
C PHE A 84 3.29 -10.10 -2.06
N LEU A 85 2.00 -9.77 -1.97
CA LEU A 85 0.97 -10.70 -1.50
C LEU A 85 0.80 -11.92 -2.41
N SER A 86 1.11 -11.78 -3.70
CA SER A 86 1.00 -12.89 -4.66
C SER A 86 1.90 -14.07 -4.30
N ASN A 87 2.98 -13.83 -3.55
CA ASN A 87 3.89 -14.90 -3.11
C ASN A 87 3.24 -15.84 -2.09
N LEU A 88 2.19 -15.39 -1.42
CA LEU A 88 1.46 -16.24 -0.48
C LEU A 88 0.78 -17.42 -1.16
N GLN A 89 0.52 -17.32 -2.47
CA GLN A 89 -0.13 -18.36 -3.27
C GLN A 89 -1.47 -18.80 -2.68
N ASP A 90 -2.16 -17.83 -2.09
CA ASP A 90 -3.42 -18.03 -1.39
C ASP A 90 -4.52 -17.21 -2.08
N GLY A 91 -5.51 -17.88 -2.65
CA GLY A 91 -6.61 -17.20 -3.34
C GLY A 91 -7.51 -16.36 -2.42
N HIS A 92 -7.34 -16.46 -1.10
CA HIS A 92 -8.15 -15.71 -0.13
C HIS A 92 -7.47 -14.44 0.37
N THR A 93 -6.15 -14.30 0.15
CA THR A 93 -5.40 -13.13 0.63
C THR A 93 -5.05 -12.25 -0.56
N TYR A 94 -5.70 -11.10 -0.65
CA TYR A 94 -5.46 -10.15 -1.73
C TYR A 94 -5.81 -8.74 -1.26
N LEU A 95 -5.26 -7.76 -1.98
CA LEU A 95 -5.52 -6.34 -1.72
C LEU A 95 -6.59 -5.85 -2.68
N LEU A 96 -7.60 -5.14 -2.13
CA LEU A 96 -8.65 -4.57 -2.97
C LEU A 96 -8.10 -3.38 -3.76
N PRO A 97 -8.51 -3.21 -5.04
CA PRO A 97 -8.09 -2.07 -5.84
C PRO A 97 -8.48 -0.75 -5.18
N PRO A 98 -7.66 0.29 -5.35
CA PRO A 98 -7.98 1.61 -4.81
C PRO A 98 -9.15 2.27 -5.53
#